data_bf3ae1c297565751f0021e49eff0379e
#
_entry.id   bf3ae1c297565751f0021e49eff0379e
#
_cell.length_a   1.000
_cell.length_b   1.000
_cell.length_c   1.000
_cell.angle_alpha   90.00
_cell.angle_beta   90.00
_cell.angle_gamma   90.00
#
_symmetry.space_group_name_H-M   'P 1'
#
loop_
_entity.id
_entity.type
_entity.pdbx_description
1 polymer ?
#
loop_
_entity_poly.entity_id
_entity_poly.type
_entity_poly.pdbx_seq_one_letter_code
_entity_poly.pdbx_strand_id
1 'polypeptide(L)'
;MKNCFIFSGQGSHRPGMSLNLYNTFQIAKDRIELSNKILGYDISEIMFSAEENVLRQTQYAQPAIFIHSTILFDLIKDQKECVAVAGHSLGEFSALYANNFFDFETGLKIVDVRARAMHECELNYPGKMSAVIGTSIDKIQSICDSVDCQIANINSDSQIVISGSEESIDLASKSLKNIGSKVIPLSVSGAFHAKLMSDAKNKLIDIINTSRFNEVCYPIVSNFNAKPNISIESIKDALIEQIDNPVQWSKSIKSLSKLSSEFLEIGPKKVLSNIIKKIDDSLTITTYNSIENL
;
A
#
# COMPACT_ATOMS: atom_id res chain seq x y z
N MET A 1 11.27 -20.14 -12.21
CA MET A 1 11.20 -20.12 -10.72
C MET A 1 9.87 -19.48 -10.34
N LYS A 2 9.18 -20.07 -9.39
CA LYS A 2 7.88 -19.59 -8.87
C LYS A 2 8.10 -18.35 -7.99
N ASN A 3 7.36 -17.28 -8.23
CA ASN A 3 7.56 -16.00 -7.54
C ASN A 3 6.30 -15.56 -6.81
N CYS A 4 6.46 -14.93 -5.64
CA CYS A 4 5.42 -14.13 -5.03
C CYS A 4 5.56 -12.68 -5.52
N PHE A 5 4.50 -12.12 -6.13
CA PHE A 5 4.51 -10.72 -6.56
C PHE A 5 4.01 -9.83 -5.44
N ILE A 6 4.80 -8.82 -5.12
CA ILE A 6 4.48 -7.88 -4.05
C ILE A 6 4.50 -6.45 -4.58
N PHE A 7 3.52 -5.66 -4.15
CA PHE A 7 3.32 -4.31 -4.65
C PHE A 7 3.48 -3.27 -3.54
N SER A 8 4.33 -2.27 -3.80
CA SER A 8 4.56 -1.19 -2.85
C SER A 8 3.38 -0.22 -2.76
N GLY A 9 3.19 0.38 -1.59
CA GLY A 9 2.14 1.35 -1.31
C GLY A 9 2.66 2.77 -1.16
N GLN A 10 1.87 3.60 -0.48
CA GLN A 10 2.18 5.00 -0.23
C GLN A 10 3.56 5.15 0.45
N GLY A 11 4.29 6.20 0.07
CA GLY A 11 5.71 6.40 0.44
C GLY A 11 6.70 5.89 -0.62
N SER A 12 6.25 5.12 -1.63
CA SER A 12 7.08 4.71 -2.76
C SER A 12 7.06 5.69 -3.93
N HIS A 13 6.14 6.66 -3.97
CA HIS A 13 6.08 7.68 -5.02
C HIS A 13 7.38 8.49 -5.13
N ARG A 14 7.66 9.01 -6.31
CA ARG A 14 8.77 9.92 -6.59
C ARG A 14 8.42 10.86 -7.76
N PRO A 15 8.83 12.12 -7.73
CA PRO A 15 8.72 12.99 -8.90
C PRO A 15 9.38 12.37 -10.14
N GLY A 16 8.76 12.55 -11.30
CA GLY A 16 9.23 11.95 -12.55
C GLY A 16 8.92 10.46 -12.72
N MET A 17 8.17 9.84 -11.78
CA MET A 17 7.78 8.44 -11.93
C MET A 17 6.95 8.23 -13.20
N SER A 18 7.19 7.12 -13.89
CA SER A 18 6.56 6.73 -15.16
C SER A 18 6.93 7.57 -16.38
N LEU A 19 7.65 8.70 -16.29
CA LEU A 19 7.97 9.52 -17.47
C LEU A 19 8.77 8.74 -18.54
N ASN A 20 9.79 8.01 -18.12
CA ASN A 20 10.59 7.19 -19.04
C ASN A 20 9.75 6.03 -19.63
N LEU A 21 8.86 5.41 -18.83
CA LEU A 21 7.94 4.38 -19.31
C LEU A 21 6.96 4.95 -20.34
N TYR A 22 6.39 6.13 -20.07
CA TYR A 22 5.49 6.84 -21.00
C TYR A 22 6.16 7.16 -22.34
N ASN A 23 7.41 7.61 -22.32
CA ASN A 23 8.15 7.96 -23.52
C ASN A 23 8.60 6.72 -24.34
N THR A 24 8.68 5.54 -23.73
CA THR A 24 9.26 4.35 -24.35
C THR A 24 8.21 3.32 -24.76
N PHE A 25 7.16 3.11 -23.97
CA PHE A 25 6.20 2.03 -24.20
C PHE A 25 4.81 2.57 -24.51
N GLN A 26 4.23 2.13 -25.63
CA GLN A 26 2.87 2.55 -26.05
C GLN A 26 1.84 2.19 -24.95
N ILE A 27 1.94 1.01 -24.33
CA ILE A 27 1.05 0.59 -23.25
C ILE A 27 1.08 1.58 -22.05
N ALA A 28 2.24 2.14 -21.72
CA ALA A 28 2.36 3.13 -20.66
C ALA A 28 1.70 4.45 -21.03
N LYS A 29 1.89 4.89 -22.29
CA LYS A 29 1.25 6.09 -22.81
C LYS A 29 -0.27 5.97 -22.79
N ASP A 30 -0.81 4.90 -23.39
CA ASP A 30 -2.25 4.66 -23.45
C ASP A 30 -2.87 4.58 -22.04
N ARG A 31 -2.16 3.93 -21.09
CA ARG A 31 -2.59 3.76 -19.71
C ARG A 31 -2.67 5.10 -18.98
N ILE A 32 -1.68 5.95 -19.11
CA ILE A 32 -1.64 7.26 -18.45
C ILE A 32 -2.66 8.22 -19.05
N GLU A 33 -2.81 8.22 -20.40
CA GLU A 33 -3.83 9.03 -21.07
C GLU A 33 -5.26 8.59 -20.71
N LEU A 34 -5.48 7.28 -20.58
CA LEU A 34 -6.76 6.75 -20.07
C LEU A 34 -6.99 7.16 -18.61
N SER A 35 -5.92 7.18 -17.78
CA SER A 35 -6.03 7.59 -16.38
C SER A 35 -6.47 9.04 -16.23
N ASN A 36 -5.93 9.97 -17.05
CA ASN A 36 -6.38 11.36 -17.07
C ASN A 36 -7.89 11.48 -17.34
N LYS A 37 -8.40 10.67 -18.29
CA LYS A 37 -9.85 10.66 -18.62
C LYS A 37 -10.69 10.11 -17.48
N ILE A 38 -10.26 9.03 -16.84
CA ILE A 38 -10.99 8.40 -15.73
C ILE A 38 -11.04 9.31 -14.50
N LEU A 39 -9.91 9.90 -14.16
CA LEU A 39 -9.75 10.72 -12.95
C LEU A 39 -10.36 12.12 -13.11
N GLY A 40 -10.51 12.62 -14.35
CA GLY A 40 -11.02 13.96 -14.65
C GLY A 40 -10.02 15.10 -14.37
N TYR A 41 -8.74 14.78 -14.18
CA TYR A 41 -7.64 15.74 -14.04
C TYR A 41 -6.36 15.15 -14.63
N ASP A 42 -5.36 16.00 -14.86
CA ASP A 42 -4.08 15.58 -15.45
C ASP A 42 -3.16 14.96 -14.39
N ILE A 43 -3.30 13.64 -14.18
CA ILE A 43 -2.41 12.88 -13.29
C ILE A 43 -1.01 12.77 -13.89
N SER A 44 -0.85 12.86 -15.23
CA SER A 44 0.45 12.79 -15.88
C SER A 44 1.34 13.97 -15.50
N GLU A 45 0.79 15.18 -15.46
CA GLU A 45 1.51 16.37 -15.00
C GLU A 45 1.98 16.21 -13.54
N ILE A 46 1.10 15.68 -12.68
CA ILE A 46 1.41 15.42 -11.26
C ILE A 46 2.52 14.38 -11.13
N MET A 47 2.47 13.29 -11.89
CA MET A 47 3.47 12.22 -11.85
C MET A 47 4.83 12.65 -12.39
N PHE A 48 4.85 13.48 -13.46
CA PHE A 48 6.06 13.79 -14.21
C PHE A 48 6.77 15.04 -13.69
N SER A 49 6.02 16.07 -13.31
CA SER A 49 6.54 17.43 -13.15
C SER A 49 6.24 18.07 -11.81
N ALA A 50 5.23 17.59 -11.06
CA ALA A 50 4.86 18.25 -9.82
C ALA A 50 5.95 18.14 -8.75
N GLU A 51 6.00 19.12 -7.87
CA GLU A 51 6.83 19.05 -6.66
C GLU A 51 6.43 17.88 -5.76
N GLU A 52 7.38 17.37 -5.00
CA GLU A 52 7.16 16.19 -4.14
C GLU A 52 6.02 16.40 -3.12
N ASN A 53 5.82 17.64 -2.62
CA ASN A 53 4.74 17.98 -1.69
C ASN A 53 3.34 17.84 -2.33
N VAL A 54 3.20 18.06 -3.62
CA VAL A 54 1.94 17.86 -4.37
C VAL A 54 1.71 16.39 -4.61
N LEU A 55 2.68 15.69 -5.21
CA LEU A 55 2.57 14.25 -5.50
C LEU A 55 2.37 13.41 -4.23
N ARG A 56 2.88 13.87 -3.07
CA ARG A 56 2.74 13.17 -1.79
C ARG A 56 1.33 13.22 -1.22
N GLN A 57 0.48 14.16 -1.64
CA GLN A 57 -0.91 14.22 -1.17
C GLN A 57 -1.61 12.90 -1.46
N THR A 58 -2.31 12.37 -0.45
CA THR A 58 -2.93 11.03 -0.50
C THR A 58 -3.82 10.85 -1.74
N GLN A 59 -4.58 11.88 -2.10
CA GLN A 59 -5.45 11.87 -3.29
C GLN A 59 -4.70 11.69 -4.62
N TYR A 60 -3.43 12.05 -4.71
CA TYR A 60 -2.61 11.92 -5.91
C TYR A 60 -1.63 10.76 -5.82
N ALA A 61 -1.02 10.54 -4.66
CA ALA A 61 -0.02 9.49 -4.47
C ALA A 61 -0.59 8.09 -4.75
N GLN A 62 -1.81 7.81 -4.29
CA GLN A 62 -2.41 6.48 -4.46
C GLN A 62 -2.69 6.15 -5.93
N PRO A 63 -3.44 6.98 -6.71
CA PRO A 63 -3.61 6.74 -8.14
C PRO A 63 -2.29 6.65 -8.89
N ALA A 64 -1.34 7.56 -8.62
CA ALA A 64 -0.04 7.56 -9.29
C ALA A 64 0.74 6.25 -9.09
N ILE A 65 0.79 5.73 -7.84
CA ILE A 65 1.47 4.46 -7.54
C ILE A 65 0.75 3.28 -8.19
N PHE A 66 -0.58 3.26 -8.17
CA PHE A 66 -1.39 2.22 -8.82
C PHE A 66 -1.12 2.18 -10.33
N ILE A 67 -1.20 3.34 -11.02
CA ILE A 67 -0.94 3.46 -12.45
C ILE A 67 0.48 2.96 -12.78
N HIS A 68 1.49 3.44 -12.06
CA HIS A 68 2.88 3.02 -12.27
C HIS A 68 3.07 1.51 -12.09
N SER A 69 2.54 0.96 -11.00
CA SER A 69 2.69 -0.45 -10.66
C SER A 69 1.99 -1.37 -11.66
N THR A 70 0.81 -0.98 -12.16
CA THR A 70 0.09 -1.75 -13.18
C THR A 70 0.79 -1.72 -14.54
N ILE A 71 1.41 -0.60 -14.92
CA ILE A 71 2.23 -0.51 -16.15
C ILE A 71 3.44 -1.45 -16.03
N LEU A 72 4.19 -1.39 -14.94
CA LEU A 72 5.34 -2.27 -14.74
C LEU A 72 4.94 -3.74 -14.75
N PHE A 73 3.85 -4.09 -14.07
CA PHE A 73 3.34 -5.46 -14.06
C PHE A 73 3.02 -5.94 -15.48
N ASP A 74 2.29 -5.16 -16.27
CA ASP A 74 1.93 -5.54 -17.65
C ASP A 74 3.16 -5.75 -18.55
N LEU A 75 4.26 -5.06 -18.28
CA LEU A 75 5.51 -5.22 -19.04
C LEU A 75 6.30 -6.48 -18.67
N ILE A 76 6.08 -7.04 -17.46
CA ILE A 76 6.88 -8.19 -16.96
C ILE A 76 6.07 -9.47 -16.76
N LYS A 77 4.74 -9.42 -16.75
CA LYS A 77 3.86 -10.54 -16.35
C LYS A 77 4.11 -11.84 -17.09
N ASP A 78 4.44 -11.77 -18.38
CA ASP A 78 4.68 -12.95 -19.22
C ASP A 78 6.10 -13.53 -19.07
N GLN A 79 6.99 -12.85 -18.35
CA GLN A 79 8.37 -13.27 -18.13
C GLN A 79 8.57 -14.05 -16.84
N LYS A 80 7.61 -14.05 -15.95
CA LYS A 80 7.73 -14.58 -14.58
C LYS A 80 6.51 -15.39 -14.18
N GLU A 81 6.76 -16.57 -13.61
CA GLU A 81 5.71 -17.42 -13.06
C GLU A 81 5.28 -16.89 -11.68
N CYS A 82 4.00 -16.54 -11.52
CA CYS A 82 3.40 -16.10 -10.26
C CYS A 82 2.75 -17.27 -9.52
N VAL A 83 2.85 -17.31 -8.20
CA VAL A 83 2.16 -18.31 -7.35
C VAL A 83 1.28 -17.68 -6.28
N ALA A 84 1.52 -16.45 -5.92
CA ALA A 84 0.70 -15.69 -4.99
C ALA A 84 1.01 -14.19 -5.13
N VAL A 85 0.09 -13.35 -4.70
CA VAL A 85 0.25 -11.90 -4.74
C VAL A 85 -0.03 -11.28 -3.37
N ALA A 86 0.61 -10.16 -3.07
CA ALA A 86 0.26 -9.28 -1.96
C ALA A 86 0.68 -7.84 -2.28
N GLY A 87 0.16 -6.89 -1.52
CA GLY A 87 0.58 -5.50 -1.62
C GLY A 87 0.46 -4.81 -0.27
N HIS A 88 1.28 -3.81 -0.02
CA HIS A 88 1.26 -3.05 1.22
C HIS A 88 0.28 -1.89 1.12
N SER A 89 -0.79 -1.89 1.92
CA SER A 89 -1.84 -0.86 1.91
C SER A 89 -2.40 -0.64 0.49
N LEU A 90 -2.15 0.50 -0.15
CA LEU A 90 -2.51 0.74 -1.56
C LEU A 90 -2.01 -0.34 -2.50
N GLY A 91 -0.83 -0.90 -2.26
CA GLY A 91 -0.26 -1.95 -3.09
C GLY A 91 -1.15 -3.19 -3.20
N GLU A 92 -2.06 -3.44 -2.25
CA GLU A 92 -3.02 -4.55 -2.33
C GLU A 92 -3.97 -4.40 -3.54
N PHE A 93 -4.33 -3.17 -3.91
CA PHE A 93 -5.11 -2.90 -5.13
C PHE A 93 -4.32 -3.20 -6.40
N SER A 94 -3.03 -2.87 -6.42
CA SER A 94 -2.15 -3.23 -7.55
C SER A 94 -1.96 -4.76 -7.65
N ALA A 95 -1.87 -5.45 -6.51
CA ALA A 95 -1.83 -6.91 -6.46
C ALA A 95 -3.11 -7.55 -6.98
N LEU A 96 -4.27 -6.97 -6.66
CA LEU A 96 -5.57 -7.43 -7.14
C LEU A 96 -5.74 -7.22 -8.65
N TYR A 97 -5.28 -6.10 -9.20
CA TYR A 97 -5.20 -5.90 -10.64
C TYR A 97 -4.33 -6.99 -11.31
N ALA A 98 -3.14 -7.22 -10.78
CA ALA A 98 -2.23 -8.25 -11.29
C ALA A 98 -2.81 -9.66 -11.20
N ASN A 99 -3.75 -9.87 -10.30
CA ASN A 99 -4.47 -11.13 -10.07
C ASN A 99 -5.81 -11.22 -10.83
N ASN A 100 -6.05 -10.31 -11.77
CA ASN A 100 -7.28 -10.25 -12.60
C ASN A 100 -8.59 -10.03 -11.79
N PHE A 101 -8.51 -9.61 -10.52
CA PHE A 101 -9.70 -9.40 -9.69
C PHE A 101 -10.63 -8.32 -10.26
N PHE A 102 -10.05 -7.29 -10.87
CA PHE A 102 -10.74 -6.24 -11.61
C PHE A 102 -9.86 -5.75 -12.78
N ASP A 103 -10.49 -5.14 -13.78
CA ASP A 103 -9.78 -4.46 -14.84
C ASP A 103 -9.16 -3.14 -14.36
N PHE A 104 -8.30 -2.53 -15.19
CA PHE A 104 -7.61 -1.31 -14.83
C PHE A 104 -8.55 -0.14 -14.50
N GLU A 105 -9.61 0.03 -15.29
CA GLU A 105 -10.56 1.14 -15.11
C GLU A 105 -11.31 1.02 -13.80
N THR A 106 -11.81 -0.16 -13.48
CA THR A 106 -12.48 -0.46 -12.21
C THR A 106 -11.53 -0.27 -11.03
N GLY A 107 -10.30 -0.80 -11.13
CA GLY A 107 -9.29 -0.65 -10.09
C GLY A 107 -8.91 0.81 -9.83
N LEU A 108 -8.71 1.60 -10.91
CA LEU A 108 -8.37 3.02 -10.77
C LEU A 108 -9.51 3.84 -10.15
N LYS A 109 -10.77 3.55 -10.50
CA LYS A 109 -11.95 4.20 -9.90
C LYS A 109 -12.04 3.90 -8.40
N ILE A 110 -11.82 2.65 -7.99
CA ILE A 110 -11.83 2.26 -6.57
C ILE A 110 -10.68 2.96 -5.83
N VAL A 111 -9.49 3.00 -6.41
CA VAL A 111 -8.32 3.67 -5.83
C VAL A 111 -8.54 5.19 -5.72
N ASP A 112 -9.16 5.84 -6.70
CA ASP A 112 -9.49 7.26 -6.64
C ASP A 112 -10.49 7.57 -5.52
N VAL A 113 -11.56 6.79 -5.40
CA VAL A 113 -12.53 6.93 -4.29
C VAL A 113 -11.83 6.75 -2.94
N ARG A 114 -10.99 5.70 -2.80
CA ARG A 114 -10.19 5.46 -1.60
C ARG A 114 -9.29 6.64 -1.26
N ALA A 115 -8.56 7.13 -2.25
CA ALA A 115 -7.57 8.20 -2.07
C ALA A 115 -8.22 9.51 -1.64
N ARG A 116 -9.32 9.90 -2.31
CA ARG A 116 -10.09 11.10 -1.96
C ARG A 116 -10.75 10.98 -0.59
N ALA A 117 -11.36 9.83 -0.28
CA ALA A 117 -12.02 9.60 1.00
C ALA A 117 -11.02 9.65 2.17
N MET A 118 -9.85 9.01 2.01
CA MET A 118 -8.78 9.08 3.02
C MET A 118 -8.20 10.49 3.14
N HIS A 119 -8.07 11.24 2.03
CA HIS A 119 -7.63 12.63 2.07
C HIS A 119 -8.64 13.54 2.77
N GLU A 120 -9.92 13.32 2.55
CA GLU A 120 -10.98 14.05 3.28
C GLU A 120 -10.93 13.76 4.79
N CYS A 121 -10.67 12.50 5.19
CA CYS A 121 -10.42 12.18 6.59
C CYS A 121 -9.19 12.92 7.16
N GLU A 122 -8.09 13.06 6.39
CA GLU A 122 -6.93 13.86 6.79
C GLU A 122 -7.30 15.32 7.10
N LEU A 123 -8.18 15.91 6.29
CA LEU A 123 -8.61 17.30 6.45
C LEU A 123 -9.58 17.48 7.62
N ASN A 124 -10.49 16.54 7.81
CA ASN A 124 -11.53 16.61 8.85
C ASN A 124 -10.99 16.16 10.23
N TYR A 125 -10.07 15.20 10.24
CA TYR A 125 -9.49 14.60 11.44
C TYR A 125 -7.96 14.55 11.33
N PRO A 126 -7.27 15.71 11.49
CA PRO A 126 -5.81 15.75 11.40
C PRO A 126 -5.14 14.74 12.32
N GLY A 127 -4.18 14.02 11.80
CA GLY A 127 -3.51 12.96 12.53
C GLY A 127 -2.07 12.78 12.13
N LYS A 128 -1.37 11.94 12.90
CA LYS A 128 0.05 11.62 12.70
C LYS A 128 0.26 10.11 12.70
N MET A 129 1.39 9.72 12.11
CA MET A 129 1.93 8.36 12.22
C MET A 129 3.39 8.41 12.63
N SER A 130 3.82 7.42 13.40
CA SER A 130 5.23 7.27 13.80
C SER A 130 5.67 5.81 13.69
N ALA A 131 6.86 5.58 13.15
CA ALA A 131 7.49 4.28 13.16
C ALA A 131 8.23 4.07 14.49
N VAL A 132 7.92 3.00 15.18
CA VAL A 132 8.54 2.56 16.44
C VAL A 132 9.47 1.40 16.15
N ILE A 133 10.71 1.51 16.59
CA ILE A 133 11.75 0.52 16.32
C ILE A 133 12.32 -0.01 17.63
N GLY A 134 12.46 -1.35 17.70
CA GLY A 134 13.16 -2.03 18.80
C GLY A 134 12.30 -2.25 20.06
N THR A 135 10.97 -2.21 19.93
CA THR A 135 10.04 -2.42 21.07
C THR A 135 9.03 -3.50 20.70
N SER A 136 8.70 -4.37 21.66
CA SER A 136 7.73 -5.44 21.45
C SER A 136 6.32 -4.89 21.20
N ILE A 137 5.53 -5.61 20.38
CA ILE A 137 4.17 -5.22 20.02
C ILE A 137 3.28 -5.03 21.25
N ASP A 138 3.39 -5.88 22.27
CA ASP A 138 2.58 -5.82 23.49
C ASP A 138 2.82 -4.52 24.27
N LYS A 139 4.09 -4.07 24.36
CA LYS A 139 4.43 -2.79 25.01
C LYS A 139 3.91 -1.60 24.20
N ILE A 140 4.03 -1.67 22.87
CA ILE A 140 3.48 -0.62 21.98
C ILE A 140 1.97 -0.57 22.12
N GLN A 141 1.27 -1.72 22.10
CA GLN A 141 -0.17 -1.80 22.25
C GLN A 141 -0.63 -1.22 23.59
N SER A 142 0.02 -1.59 24.71
CA SER A 142 -0.31 -1.05 26.04
C SER A 142 -0.17 0.48 26.10
N ILE A 143 0.84 1.06 25.44
CA ILE A 143 1.01 2.51 25.38
C ILE A 143 -0.08 3.12 24.49
N CYS A 144 -0.36 2.54 23.33
CA CYS A 144 -1.42 3.02 22.45
C CYS A 144 -2.78 3.06 23.16
N ASP A 145 -3.12 1.99 23.87
CA ASP A 145 -4.38 1.88 24.63
C ASP A 145 -4.50 2.97 25.72
N SER A 146 -3.37 3.37 26.31
CA SER A 146 -3.35 4.38 27.39
C SER A 146 -3.55 5.82 26.88
N VAL A 147 -3.35 6.09 25.59
CA VAL A 147 -3.41 7.44 25.00
C VAL A 147 -4.34 7.54 23.78
N ASP A 148 -5.15 6.51 23.53
CA ASP A 148 -6.12 6.43 22.42
C ASP A 148 -5.47 6.59 21.03
N CYS A 149 -4.36 5.89 20.79
CA CYS A 149 -3.84 5.69 19.45
C CYS A 149 -3.83 4.20 19.07
N GLN A 150 -3.48 3.86 17.84
CA GLN A 150 -3.59 2.50 17.33
C GLN A 150 -2.31 2.05 16.61
N ILE A 151 -2.05 0.75 16.62
CA ILE A 151 -1.08 0.15 15.70
C ILE A 151 -1.69 0.17 14.30
N ALA A 152 -0.96 0.76 13.35
CA ALA A 152 -1.37 0.91 11.95
C ALA A 152 -0.68 -0.10 11.01
N ASN A 153 0.62 -0.38 11.23
CA ASN A 153 1.36 -1.34 10.41
C ASN A 153 2.27 -2.18 11.28
N ILE A 154 2.22 -3.49 11.08
CA ILE A 154 3.18 -4.44 11.66
C ILE A 154 4.13 -4.85 10.53
N ASN A 155 5.15 -4.01 10.28
CA ASN A 155 6.05 -4.16 9.15
C ASN A 155 7.06 -5.30 9.37
N SER A 156 7.58 -5.44 10.58
CA SER A 156 8.44 -6.55 11.03
C SER A 156 8.35 -6.66 12.55
N ASP A 157 8.94 -7.68 13.13
CA ASP A 157 9.01 -7.85 14.59
C ASP A 157 9.78 -6.68 15.26
N SER A 158 10.61 -5.95 14.50
CA SER A 158 11.41 -4.81 14.97
C SER A 158 10.89 -3.44 14.51
N GLN A 159 9.86 -3.36 13.65
CA GLN A 159 9.32 -2.10 13.12
C GLN A 159 7.80 -2.12 13.08
N ILE A 160 7.19 -1.33 13.93
CA ILE A 160 5.75 -1.16 14.04
C ILE A 160 5.42 0.32 13.83
N VAL A 161 4.32 0.61 13.14
CA VAL A 161 3.86 1.99 12.94
C VAL A 161 2.61 2.20 13.78
N ILE A 162 2.58 3.30 14.51
CA ILE A 162 1.43 3.77 15.28
C ILE A 162 0.76 4.95 14.58
N SER A 163 -0.56 5.09 14.77
CA SER A 163 -1.41 6.06 14.08
C SER A 163 -2.51 6.55 15.03
N GLY A 164 -2.86 7.83 14.93
CA GLY A 164 -3.89 8.45 15.78
C GLY A 164 -3.93 9.96 15.63
N SER A 165 -4.65 10.64 16.51
CA SER A 165 -4.65 12.11 16.58
C SER A 165 -3.23 12.64 16.82
N GLU A 166 -2.98 13.89 16.49
CA GLU A 166 -1.67 14.51 16.71
C GLU A 166 -1.26 14.41 18.18
N GLU A 167 -2.19 14.73 19.10
CA GLU A 167 -1.96 14.68 20.53
C GLU A 167 -1.63 13.25 21.02
N SER A 168 -2.45 12.27 20.62
CA SER A 168 -2.24 10.86 21.02
C SER A 168 -0.89 10.33 20.53
N ILE A 169 -0.48 10.65 19.30
CA ILE A 169 0.81 10.22 18.76
C ILE A 169 1.99 10.92 19.45
N ASP A 170 1.85 12.21 19.79
CA ASP A 170 2.88 12.92 20.53
C ASP A 170 3.07 12.35 21.95
N LEU A 171 1.98 12.03 22.64
CA LEU A 171 2.01 11.36 23.96
C LEU A 171 2.60 9.94 23.87
N ALA A 172 2.14 9.13 22.91
CA ALA A 172 2.69 7.79 22.70
C ALA A 172 4.18 7.84 22.36
N SER A 173 4.58 8.76 21.48
CA SER A 173 5.98 8.95 21.08
C SER A 173 6.87 9.31 22.27
N LYS A 174 6.42 10.18 23.14
CA LYS A 174 7.12 10.54 24.38
C LYS A 174 7.29 9.33 25.30
N SER A 175 6.20 8.60 25.56
CA SER A 175 6.20 7.39 26.40
C SER A 175 7.13 6.31 25.87
N LEU A 176 7.08 6.06 24.54
CA LEU A 176 7.95 5.10 23.86
C LEU A 176 9.43 5.50 23.95
N LYS A 177 9.76 6.78 23.74
CA LYS A 177 11.14 7.28 23.89
C LYS A 177 11.65 7.12 25.32
N ASN A 178 10.80 7.35 26.33
CA ASN A 178 11.17 7.20 27.75
C ASN A 178 11.55 5.76 28.12
N ILE A 179 11.02 4.76 27.42
CA ILE A 179 11.39 3.35 27.60
C ILE A 179 12.52 2.89 26.67
N GLY A 180 13.18 3.83 25.95
CA GLY A 180 14.34 3.56 25.10
C GLY A 180 14.02 3.20 23.65
N SER A 181 12.77 3.34 23.19
CA SER A 181 12.41 3.06 21.79
C SER A 181 12.93 4.17 20.88
N LYS A 182 13.35 3.81 19.65
CA LYS A 182 13.54 4.77 18.57
C LYS A 182 12.20 5.05 17.90
N VAL A 183 11.75 6.30 17.93
CA VAL A 183 10.49 6.73 17.32
C VAL A 183 10.78 7.74 16.22
N ILE A 184 10.32 7.45 14.99
CA ILE A 184 10.55 8.26 13.79
C ILE A 184 9.19 8.72 13.26
N PRO A 185 8.89 10.04 13.27
CA PRO A 185 7.69 10.57 12.64
C PRO A 185 7.68 10.26 11.13
N LEU A 186 6.51 9.91 10.61
CA LEU A 186 6.32 9.71 9.19
C LEU A 186 5.80 11.01 8.54
N SER A 187 6.23 11.24 7.29
CA SER A 187 5.82 12.44 6.52
C SER A 187 4.44 12.24 5.90
N VAL A 188 3.43 12.04 6.73
CA VAL A 188 2.00 11.93 6.38
C VAL A 188 1.19 12.82 7.30
N SER A 189 0.03 13.29 6.82
CA SER A 189 -0.87 14.19 7.55
C SER A 189 -2.15 13.52 8.01
N GLY A 190 -2.30 12.21 7.82
CA GLY A 190 -3.47 11.44 8.19
C GLY A 190 -3.14 10.28 9.14
N ALA A 191 -4.14 9.92 9.95
CA ALA A 191 -4.10 8.75 10.82
C ALA A 191 -4.52 7.49 10.06
N PHE A 192 -3.74 7.06 9.05
CA PHE A 192 -4.08 5.91 8.23
C PHE A 192 -4.11 4.62 9.05
N HIS A 193 -4.97 3.69 8.62
CA HIS A 193 -5.16 2.37 9.25
C HIS A 193 -5.54 2.46 10.74
N ALA A 194 -6.29 3.51 11.10
CA ALA A 194 -6.85 3.76 12.43
C ALA A 194 -8.32 4.17 12.33
N LYS A 195 -9.05 4.16 13.42
CA LYS A 195 -10.49 4.50 13.50
C LYS A 195 -10.83 5.85 12.87
N LEU A 196 -9.89 6.80 12.84
CA LEU A 196 -10.07 8.10 12.19
C LEU A 196 -10.28 8.00 10.67
N MET A 197 -10.08 6.81 10.08
CA MET A 197 -10.37 6.51 8.67
C MET A 197 -11.73 5.85 8.44
N SER A 198 -12.60 5.71 9.46
CA SER A 198 -13.89 5.00 9.34
C SER A 198 -14.84 5.64 8.31
N ASP A 199 -14.79 6.97 8.13
CA ASP A 199 -15.60 7.63 7.09
C ASP A 199 -15.13 7.26 5.68
N ALA A 200 -13.83 7.09 5.49
CA ALA A 200 -13.27 6.58 4.22
C ALA A 200 -13.67 5.13 3.97
N LYS A 201 -13.77 4.30 5.01
CA LYS A 201 -14.26 2.93 4.92
C LYS A 201 -15.70 2.89 4.38
N ASN A 202 -16.59 3.76 4.88
CA ASN A 202 -17.97 3.82 4.41
C ASN A 202 -18.07 4.12 2.90
N LYS A 203 -17.29 5.10 2.40
CA LYS A 203 -17.24 5.41 0.96
C LYS A 203 -16.66 4.26 0.13
N LEU A 204 -15.70 3.51 0.68
CA LEU A 204 -15.12 2.36 0.00
C LEU A 204 -16.12 1.19 -0.09
N ILE A 205 -16.96 0.97 0.92
CA ILE A 205 -18.03 -0.04 0.90
C ILE A 205 -18.94 0.16 -0.32
N ASP A 206 -19.36 1.39 -0.58
CA ASP A 206 -20.30 1.70 -1.67
C ASP A 206 -19.68 1.35 -3.03
N ILE A 207 -18.47 1.79 -3.31
CA ILE A 207 -17.81 1.51 -4.59
C ILE A 207 -17.49 0.03 -4.76
N ILE A 208 -17.06 -0.67 -3.70
CA ILE A 208 -16.78 -2.11 -3.74
C ILE A 208 -18.07 -2.89 -4.00
N ASN A 209 -19.17 -2.58 -3.35
CA ASN A 209 -20.43 -3.32 -3.52
C ASN A 209 -21.07 -3.10 -4.90
N THR A 210 -20.80 -1.99 -5.56
CA THR A 210 -21.33 -1.69 -6.91
C THR A 210 -20.38 -2.07 -8.04
N SER A 211 -19.14 -2.43 -7.75
CA SER A 211 -18.15 -2.84 -8.74
C SER A 211 -18.29 -4.32 -9.12
N ARG A 212 -17.80 -4.65 -10.33
CA ARG A 212 -17.72 -6.04 -10.80
C ARG A 212 -16.34 -6.61 -10.51
N PHE A 213 -16.30 -7.85 -10.02
CA PHE A 213 -15.09 -8.57 -9.72
C PHE A 213 -15.05 -9.92 -10.42
N ASN A 214 -13.84 -10.33 -10.81
CA ASN A 214 -13.54 -11.62 -11.42
C ASN A 214 -12.98 -12.59 -10.37
N GLU A 215 -12.98 -13.86 -10.68
CA GLU A 215 -12.21 -14.84 -9.93
C GLU A 215 -10.70 -14.54 -10.05
N VAL A 216 -9.98 -14.72 -8.97
CA VAL A 216 -8.54 -14.49 -8.93
C VAL A 216 -7.77 -15.69 -9.50
N CYS A 217 -6.64 -15.43 -10.14
CA CYS A 217 -5.77 -16.46 -10.70
C CYS A 217 -4.91 -17.16 -9.64
N TYR A 218 -4.55 -16.45 -8.59
CA TYR A 218 -3.65 -16.90 -7.53
C TYR A 218 -4.18 -16.48 -6.17
N PRO A 219 -3.76 -17.13 -5.07
CA PRO A 219 -4.05 -16.65 -3.73
C PRO A 219 -3.50 -15.23 -3.52
N ILE A 220 -4.35 -14.32 -3.01
CA ILE A 220 -3.91 -13.03 -2.48
C ILE A 220 -3.78 -13.10 -0.97
N VAL A 221 -2.68 -12.61 -0.41
CA VAL A 221 -2.52 -12.47 1.03
C VAL A 221 -2.92 -11.06 1.44
N SER A 222 -4.11 -10.94 2.03
CA SER A 222 -4.70 -9.65 2.40
C SER A 222 -4.01 -9.01 3.61
N ASN A 223 -3.97 -7.67 3.63
CA ASN A 223 -3.34 -6.92 4.72
C ASN A 223 -4.04 -7.09 6.06
N PHE A 224 -5.38 -7.15 6.05
CA PHE A 224 -6.19 -7.21 7.25
C PHE A 224 -5.96 -8.47 8.07
N ASN A 225 -6.03 -9.65 7.45
CA ASN A 225 -5.98 -10.94 8.15
C ASN A 225 -4.70 -11.75 7.88
N ALA A 226 -3.85 -11.32 6.94
CA ALA A 226 -2.61 -12.00 6.52
C ALA A 226 -2.82 -13.47 6.08
N LYS A 227 -4.02 -13.79 5.57
CA LYS A 227 -4.37 -15.13 5.09
C LYS A 227 -4.46 -15.14 3.57
N PRO A 228 -4.05 -16.24 2.91
CA PRO A 228 -4.33 -16.43 1.49
C PRO A 228 -5.83 -16.52 1.24
N ASN A 229 -6.33 -15.69 0.34
CA ASN A 229 -7.74 -15.62 -0.07
C ASN A 229 -7.85 -15.87 -1.57
N ILE A 230 -8.91 -16.58 -1.97
CA ILE A 230 -9.31 -16.81 -3.36
C ILE A 230 -10.79 -16.49 -3.60
N SER A 231 -11.58 -16.34 -2.55
CA SER A 231 -13.01 -16.03 -2.61
C SER A 231 -13.23 -14.53 -2.82
N ILE A 232 -14.07 -14.17 -3.78
CA ILE A 232 -14.43 -12.77 -4.08
C ILE A 232 -14.94 -12.06 -2.82
N GLU A 233 -15.88 -12.65 -2.09
CA GLU A 233 -16.46 -12.04 -0.89
C GLU A 233 -15.40 -11.85 0.21
N SER A 234 -14.56 -12.85 0.45
CA SER A 234 -13.50 -12.74 1.45
C SER A 234 -12.45 -11.68 1.11
N ILE A 235 -12.18 -11.45 -0.19
CA ILE A 235 -11.28 -10.39 -0.66
C ILE A 235 -11.95 -9.02 -0.47
N LYS A 236 -13.22 -8.87 -0.84
CA LYS A 236 -13.99 -7.63 -0.64
C LYS A 236 -14.02 -7.23 0.83
N ASP A 237 -14.38 -8.16 1.71
CA ASP A 237 -14.41 -7.93 3.16
C ASP A 237 -13.05 -7.48 3.68
N ALA A 238 -11.97 -8.16 3.26
CA ALA A 238 -10.62 -7.82 3.68
C ALA A 238 -10.16 -6.43 3.18
N LEU A 239 -10.56 -6.02 1.97
CA LEU A 239 -10.28 -4.68 1.43
C LEU A 239 -11.01 -3.58 2.20
N ILE A 240 -12.26 -3.82 2.58
CA ILE A 240 -13.05 -2.89 3.39
C ILE A 240 -12.43 -2.74 4.77
N GLU A 241 -12.11 -3.86 5.41
CA GLU A 241 -11.51 -3.86 6.75
C GLU A 241 -10.09 -3.28 6.78
N GLN A 242 -9.34 -3.31 5.67
CA GLN A 242 -7.99 -2.76 5.58
C GLN A 242 -7.90 -1.28 5.95
N ILE A 243 -8.96 -0.48 5.71
CA ILE A 243 -8.91 0.99 5.77
C ILE A 243 -8.63 1.51 7.18
N ASP A 244 -9.28 0.91 8.18
CA ASP A 244 -9.24 1.36 9.57
C ASP A 244 -8.64 0.30 10.53
N ASN A 245 -7.98 -0.72 9.97
CA ASN A 245 -7.32 -1.79 10.71
C ASN A 245 -5.83 -1.94 10.32
N PRO A 246 -5.03 -2.56 11.20
CA PRO A 246 -3.59 -2.72 10.98
C PRO A 246 -3.24 -3.52 9.72
N VAL A 247 -2.26 -3.05 8.96
CA VAL A 247 -1.58 -3.82 7.91
C VAL A 247 -0.68 -4.88 8.57
N GLN A 248 -1.03 -6.15 8.47
CA GLN A 248 -0.32 -7.30 9.05
C GLN A 248 0.87 -7.75 8.18
N TRP A 249 1.71 -6.82 7.71
CA TRP A 249 2.72 -7.09 6.69
C TRP A 249 3.70 -8.21 7.05
N SER A 250 4.22 -8.22 8.28
CA SER A 250 5.12 -9.28 8.76
C SER A 250 4.49 -10.66 8.62
N LYS A 251 3.22 -10.81 9.02
CA LYS A 251 2.49 -12.07 8.89
C LYS A 251 2.20 -12.40 7.44
N SER A 252 1.91 -11.40 6.59
CA SER A 252 1.65 -11.61 5.16
C SER A 252 2.89 -12.17 4.46
N ILE A 253 4.07 -11.64 4.74
CA ILE A 253 5.34 -12.16 4.19
C ILE A 253 5.63 -13.58 4.71
N LYS A 254 5.45 -13.84 6.02
CA LYS A 254 5.58 -15.19 6.59
C LYS A 254 4.58 -16.18 6.00
N SER A 255 3.43 -15.72 5.52
CA SER A 255 2.43 -16.54 4.81
C SER A 255 2.87 -16.85 3.38
N LEU A 256 3.36 -15.84 2.65
CA LEU A 256 3.87 -15.99 1.29
C LEU A 256 5.14 -16.83 1.20
N SER A 257 6.06 -16.72 2.18
CA SER A 257 7.31 -17.45 2.18
C SER A 257 7.16 -18.97 2.27
N LYS A 258 5.98 -19.45 2.70
CA LYS A 258 5.61 -20.86 2.63
C LYS A 258 5.33 -21.35 1.20
N LEU A 259 5.06 -20.43 0.27
CA LEU A 259 4.74 -20.74 -1.13
C LEU A 259 5.96 -20.57 -2.04
N SER A 260 6.81 -19.58 -1.75
CA SER A 260 8.07 -19.35 -2.46
C SER A 260 9.04 -18.52 -1.62
N SER A 261 10.36 -18.75 -1.83
CA SER A 261 11.43 -17.90 -1.32
C SER A 261 11.77 -16.73 -2.25
N GLU A 262 11.20 -16.72 -3.46
CA GLU A 262 11.48 -15.72 -4.51
C GLU A 262 10.36 -14.69 -4.56
N PHE A 263 10.71 -13.42 -4.41
CA PHE A 263 9.77 -12.30 -4.40
C PHE A 263 10.12 -11.30 -5.50
N LEU A 264 9.09 -10.76 -6.16
CA LEU A 264 9.24 -9.64 -7.10
C LEU A 264 8.52 -8.43 -6.52
N GLU A 265 9.29 -7.40 -6.12
CA GLU A 265 8.74 -6.12 -5.70
C GLU A 265 8.48 -5.25 -6.92
N ILE A 266 7.23 -4.82 -7.11
CA ILE A 266 6.77 -3.99 -8.21
C ILE A 266 6.25 -2.66 -7.65
N GLY A 267 6.80 -1.54 -8.13
CA GLY A 267 6.39 -0.21 -7.71
C GLY A 267 7.47 0.85 -7.88
N PRO A 268 7.19 2.13 -7.60
CA PRO A 268 8.08 3.25 -7.96
C PRO A 268 9.46 3.25 -7.28
N LYS A 269 9.58 2.65 -6.09
CA LYS A 269 10.83 2.58 -5.31
C LYS A 269 11.00 1.21 -4.65
N LYS A 270 12.23 0.87 -4.33
CA LYS A 270 12.59 -0.28 -3.51
C LYS A 270 12.31 0.00 -2.03
N VAL A 271 11.10 -0.34 -1.56
CA VAL A 271 10.64 -0.10 -0.18
C VAL A 271 10.46 -1.41 0.56
N LEU A 272 9.69 -2.35 -0.02
CA LEU A 272 9.31 -3.59 0.63
C LEU A 272 10.49 -4.54 0.79
N SER A 273 11.41 -4.58 -0.15
CA SER A 273 12.65 -5.37 -0.06
C SER A 273 13.42 -5.09 1.23
N ASN A 274 13.51 -3.81 1.63
CA ASN A 274 14.20 -3.41 2.85
C ASN A 274 13.46 -3.85 4.12
N ILE A 275 12.14 -3.93 4.07
CA ILE A 275 11.30 -4.40 5.19
C ILE A 275 11.37 -5.92 5.28
N ILE A 276 11.26 -6.61 4.14
CA ILE A 276 11.27 -8.09 4.07
C ILE A 276 12.59 -8.66 4.59
N LYS A 277 13.72 -8.04 4.25
CA LYS A 277 15.03 -8.45 4.78
C LYS A 277 15.14 -8.36 6.31
N LYS A 278 14.26 -7.59 6.97
CA LYS A 278 14.16 -7.57 8.45
C LYS A 278 13.21 -8.62 8.99
N ILE A 279 12.35 -9.20 8.15
CA ILE A 279 11.43 -10.29 8.52
C ILE A 279 12.15 -11.63 8.35
N ASP A 280 12.78 -11.81 7.18
CA ASP A 280 13.54 -13.01 6.82
C ASP A 280 14.60 -12.63 5.78
N ASP A 281 15.87 -12.70 6.14
CA ASP A 281 17.02 -12.33 5.30
C ASP A 281 17.39 -13.40 4.26
N SER A 282 16.85 -14.62 4.41
CA SER A 282 17.04 -15.71 3.46
C SER A 282 16.23 -15.53 2.17
N LEU A 283 15.17 -14.70 2.19
CA LEU A 283 14.31 -14.47 1.02
C LEU A 283 15.05 -13.68 -0.07
N THR A 284 14.86 -14.08 -1.32
CA THR A 284 15.39 -13.38 -2.51
C THR A 284 14.36 -12.38 -3.00
N ILE A 285 14.74 -11.10 -3.17
CA ILE A 285 13.82 -10.08 -3.66
C ILE A 285 14.44 -9.37 -4.88
N THR A 286 13.78 -9.49 -6.02
CA THR A 286 14.07 -8.70 -7.22
C THR A 286 13.10 -7.52 -7.29
N THR A 287 13.59 -6.31 -7.59
CA THR A 287 12.76 -5.10 -7.65
C THR A 287 12.63 -4.60 -9.07
N TYR A 288 11.40 -4.35 -9.50
CA TYR A 288 11.03 -3.69 -10.75
C TYR A 288 10.43 -2.32 -10.43
N ASN A 289 11.18 -1.24 -10.67
CA ASN A 289 10.77 0.12 -10.31
C ASN A 289 11.01 1.16 -11.41
N SER A 290 11.61 0.75 -12.50
CA SER A 290 11.96 1.62 -13.62
C SER A 290 12.26 0.80 -14.87
N ILE A 291 12.48 1.49 -16.00
CA ILE A 291 12.84 0.85 -17.29
C ILE A 291 14.17 0.08 -17.21
N GLU A 292 15.11 0.51 -16.37
CA GLU A 292 16.42 -0.12 -16.23
C GLU A 292 16.37 -1.52 -15.60
N ASN A 293 15.23 -1.87 -15.00
CA ASN A 293 15.01 -3.17 -14.34
C ASN A 293 14.12 -4.14 -15.15
N LEU A 294 13.61 -3.73 -16.34
CA LEU A 294 12.71 -4.50 -17.20
C LEU A 294 13.44 -5.56 -18.06
#